data_34deedbabc12d07177a17b4c7c5f547d
#
_entry.id   34deedbabc12d07177a17b4c7c5f547d
#
_cell.length_a   1.000
_cell.length_b   1.000
_cell.length_c   1.000
_cell.angle_alpha   90.00
_cell.angle_beta   90.00
_cell.angle_gamma   90.00
#
_symmetry.space_group_name_H-M   'P 1'
#
loop_
_entity.id
_entity.type
_entity.pdbx_description
1 polymer ?
#
loop_
_entity_poly.entity_id
_entity_poly.type
_entity_poly.pdbx_seq_one_letter_code
_entity_poly.pdbx_strand_id
1 'polypeptide(L)'
;MAARMKERFLNEITPALMQKFNYTTVMQVPKIEKVVINMGVGDAVQNSKVLDAAVNDMQLIAGQKPVITKAKKSIAGFKLRENMPIGVKVTLRGERMYYFLDKLFNVTLPRVRDFRGVSTKAFDGRGNYTLGLKEQLIFPEIEYDKVDKVRGMDIVIVTTAKTDEESRELLNQLGMPFAK
;
A
#
# COMPACT_ATOMS: atom_id res chain seq x y z
N MET A 1 -1.78 2.75 -22.48
CA MET A 1 -3.02 1.98 -22.14
C MET A 1 -3.47 2.41 -20.76
N ALA A 2 -4.74 2.73 -20.59
CA ALA A 2 -5.29 3.02 -19.26
C ALA A 2 -5.27 1.75 -18.38
N ALA A 3 -5.10 1.93 -17.07
CA ALA A 3 -5.11 0.80 -16.14
C ALA A 3 -6.54 0.19 -16.08
N ARG A 4 -6.65 -1.13 -16.26
CA ARG A 4 -7.93 -1.87 -16.22
C ARG A 4 -8.78 -1.49 -15.01
N MET A 5 -8.17 -1.40 -13.84
CA MET A 5 -8.85 -1.04 -12.60
C MET A 5 -9.37 0.40 -12.63
N LYS A 6 -8.68 1.33 -13.29
CA LYS A 6 -9.13 2.70 -13.48
C LYS A 6 -10.35 2.78 -14.40
N GLU A 7 -10.34 2.03 -15.50
CA GLU A 7 -11.49 1.94 -16.40
C GLU A 7 -12.71 1.35 -15.68
N ARG A 8 -12.51 0.29 -14.91
CA ARG A 8 -13.56 -0.31 -14.09
C ARG A 8 -14.11 0.68 -13.05
N PHE A 9 -13.23 1.46 -12.42
CA PHE A 9 -13.64 2.50 -11.48
C PHE A 9 -14.56 3.54 -12.15
N LEU A 10 -14.19 4.03 -13.34
CA LEU A 10 -14.97 5.06 -14.04
C LEU A 10 -16.30 4.54 -14.57
N ASN A 11 -16.31 3.35 -15.16
CA ASN A 11 -17.46 2.83 -15.90
C ASN A 11 -18.48 2.07 -15.03
N GLU A 12 -18.01 1.36 -13.99
CA GLU A 12 -18.85 0.48 -13.18
C GLU A 12 -19.01 0.98 -11.75
N ILE A 13 -17.90 1.32 -11.07
CA ILE A 13 -17.89 1.59 -9.64
C ILE A 13 -18.47 2.97 -9.33
N THR A 14 -18.14 3.98 -10.13
CA THR A 14 -18.66 5.34 -9.93
C THR A 14 -20.18 5.39 -9.97
N PRO A 15 -20.88 4.83 -10.98
CA PRO A 15 -22.34 4.80 -10.98
C PRO A 15 -22.95 4.01 -9.81
N ALA A 16 -22.34 2.87 -9.45
CA ALA A 16 -22.81 2.04 -8.34
C ALA A 16 -22.72 2.77 -6.99
N LEU A 17 -21.63 3.48 -6.73
CA LEU A 17 -21.46 4.28 -5.51
C LEU A 17 -22.42 5.49 -5.48
N MET A 18 -22.68 6.12 -6.64
CA MET A 18 -23.66 7.20 -6.73
C MET A 18 -25.05 6.74 -6.31
N GLN A 19 -25.48 5.56 -6.77
CA GLN A 19 -26.78 5.00 -6.38
C GLN A 19 -26.81 4.60 -4.91
N LYS A 20 -25.75 3.95 -4.40
CA LYS A 20 -25.72 3.45 -3.01
C LYS A 20 -25.76 4.54 -1.97
N PHE A 21 -25.01 5.62 -2.19
CA PHE A 21 -24.88 6.73 -1.24
C PHE A 21 -25.70 7.98 -1.63
N ASN A 22 -26.52 7.90 -2.69
CA ASN A 22 -27.35 9.00 -3.19
C ASN A 22 -26.58 10.29 -3.45
N TYR A 23 -25.38 10.19 -4.05
CA TYR A 23 -24.61 11.38 -4.41
C TYR A 23 -25.29 12.15 -5.54
N THR A 24 -25.31 13.47 -5.43
CA THR A 24 -25.91 14.36 -6.44
C THR A 24 -24.96 14.66 -7.59
N THR A 25 -23.66 14.60 -7.37
CA THR A 25 -22.64 14.88 -8.39
C THR A 25 -21.54 13.81 -8.38
N VAL A 26 -20.97 13.54 -9.56
CA VAL A 26 -19.84 12.61 -9.73
C VAL A 26 -18.63 13.02 -8.90
N MET A 27 -18.46 14.31 -8.64
CA MET A 27 -17.33 14.84 -7.85
C MET A 27 -17.40 14.49 -6.37
N GLN A 28 -18.56 14.06 -5.86
CA GLN A 28 -18.73 13.60 -4.47
C GLN A 28 -18.30 12.14 -4.29
N VAL A 29 -18.23 11.37 -5.38
CA VAL A 29 -17.87 9.96 -5.32
C VAL A 29 -16.44 9.80 -4.78
N PRO A 30 -16.24 8.97 -3.74
CA PRO A 30 -14.92 8.71 -3.20
C PRO A 30 -14.02 8.04 -4.24
N LYS A 31 -12.78 8.47 -4.29
CA LYS A 31 -11.73 7.94 -5.18
C LYS A 31 -10.45 7.68 -4.39
N ILE A 32 -9.61 6.81 -4.91
CA ILE A 32 -8.28 6.62 -4.35
C ILE A 32 -7.40 7.80 -4.76
N GLU A 33 -6.77 8.44 -3.81
CA GLU A 33 -5.88 9.58 -4.03
C GLU A 33 -4.43 9.15 -4.24
N LYS A 34 -3.95 8.27 -3.36
CA LYS A 34 -2.59 7.75 -3.39
C LYS A 34 -2.50 6.43 -2.63
N VAL A 35 -1.46 5.67 -2.93
CA VAL A 35 -1.03 4.52 -2.14
C VAL A 35 0.39 4.79 -1.64
N VAL A 36 0.60 4.64 -0.36
CA VAL A 36 1.91 4.80 0.29
C VAL A 36 2.37 3.43 0.77
N ILE A 37 3.55 3.02 0.33
CA ILE A 37 4.19 1.79 0.80
C ILE A 37 5.38 2.20 1.64
N ASN A 38 5.47 1.67 2.85
CA ASN A 38 6.55 1.94 3.78
C ASN A 38 7.18 0.62 4.26
N MET A 39 8.50 0.61 4.33
CA MET A 39 9.27 -0.50 4.89
C MET A 39 10.23 0.06 5.93
N GLY A 40 10.05 -0.35 7.18
CA GLY A 40 10.97 -0.04 8.27
C GLY A 40 12.19 -0.96 8.23
N VAL A 41 13.38 -0.37 8.22
CA VAL A 41 14.67 -1.11 8.17
C VAL A 41 15.51 -0.69 9.36
N GLY A 42 15.16 -1.15 10.58
CA GLY A 42 15.88 -0.85 11.81
C GLY A 42 17.33 -1.33 11.79
N ASP A 43 17.61 -2.45 11.11
CA ASP A 43 18.96 -3.01 10.98
C ASP A 43 19.92 -2.07 10.21
N ALA A 44 19.39 -1.12 9.45
CA ALA A 44 20.20 -0.14 8.71
C ALA A 44 21.07 0.75 9.63
N VAL A 45 20.72 0.86 10.90
CA VAL A 45 21.54 1.55 11.92
C VAL A 45 22.91 0.88 12.09
N GLN A 46 22.95 -0.45 11.96
CA GLN A 46 24.20 -1.23 12.10
C GLN A 46 24.87 -1.49 10.75
N ASN A 47 24.09 -1.69 9.70
CA ASN A 47 24.59 -2.03 8.38
C ASN A 47 23.80 -1.31 7.28
N SER A 48 24.42 -0.33 6.65
CA SER A 48 23.80 0.46 5.56
C SER A 48 23.46 -0.36 4.30
N LYS A 49 24.20 -1.45 4.02
CA LYS A 49 23.93 -2.32 2.86
C LYS A 49 22.56 -2.97 2.90
N VAL A 50 22.04 -3.23 4.09
CA VAL A 50 20.69 -3.76 4.30
C VAL A 50 19.61 -2.81 3.75
N LEU A 51 19.87 -1.50 3.84
CA LEU A 51 18.98 -0.49 3.30
C LEU A 51 18.96 -0.50 1.77
N ASP A 52 20.11 -0.69 1.12
CA ASP A 52 20.21 -0.73 -0.34
C ASP A 52 19.42 -1.93 -0.88
N ALA A 53 19.48 -3.09 -0.22
CA ALA A 53 18.65 -4.24 -0.55
C ALA A 53 17.15 -3.90 -0.44
N ALA A 54 16.73 -3.25 0.66
CA ALA A 54 15.34 -2.84 0.83
C ALA A 54 14.87 -1.81 -0.22
N VAL A 55 15.76 -0.91 -0.65
CA VAL A 55 15.50 0.04 -1.75
C VAL A 55 15.25 -0.71 -3.06
N ASN A 56 16.08 -1.71 -3.37
CA ASN A 56 15.92 -2.51 -4.58
C ASN A 56 14.61 -3.31 -4.58
N ASP A 57 14.30 -4.00 -3.47
CA ASP A 57 13.05 -4.74 -3.32
C ASP A 57 11.85 -3.82 -3.51
N MET A 58 11.84 -2.68 -2.83
CA MET A 58 10.75 -1.70 -2.92
C MET A 58 10.61 -1.12 -4.34
N GLN A 59 11.73 -0.90 -5.04
CA GLN A 59 11.72 -0.41 -6.41
C GLN A 59 11.11 -1.44 -7.38
N LEU A 60 11.43 -2.72 -7.22
CA LEU A 60 10.84 -3.80 -8.01
C LEU A 60 9.32 -3.90 -7.75
N ILE A 61 8.90 -3.88 -6.49
CA ILE A 61 7.49 -3.98 -6.10
C ILE A 61 6.68 -2.80 -6.62
N ALA A 62 7.18 -1.59 -6.44
CA ALA A 62 6.45 -0.36 -6.76
C ALA A 62 6.57 0.10 -8.22
N GLY A 63 7.60 -0.37 -8.93
CA GLY A 63 7.94 0.12 -10.28
C GLY A 63 8.39 1.59 -10.29
N GLN A 64 8.76 2.14 -9.12
CA GLN A 64 9.19 3.51 -8.93
C GLN A 64 10.30 3.58 -7.89
N LYS A 65 11.29 4.45 -8.11
CA LYS A 65 12.39 4.65 -7.15
C LYS A 65 11.85 5.15 -5.82
N PRO A 66 12.10 4.44 -4.71
CA PRO A 66 11.65 4.84 -3.39
C PRO A 66 12.52 5.95 -2.81
N VAL A 67 12.01 6.59 -1.76
CA VAL A 67 12.70 7.60 -0.96
C VAL A 67 13.19 6.96 0.33
N ILE A 68 14.44 7.18 0.67
CA ILE A 68 15.02 6.75 1.94
C ILE A 68 14.52 7.70 3.04
N THR A 69 13.94 7.14 4.09
CA THR A 69 13.46 7.90 5.25
C THR A 69 14.52 7.94 6.33
N LYS A 70 14.72 9.14 6.90
CA LYS A 70 15.73 9.41 7.92
C LYS A 70 15.11 9.67 9.29
N ALA A 71 15.83 9.35 10.34
CA ALA A 71 15.43 9.64 11.70
C ALA A 71 15.32 11.14 11.95
N LYS A 72 14.25 11.58 12.60
CA LYS A 72 14.00 12.99 12.94
C LYS A 72 14.64 13.40 14.24
N LYS A 73 14.92 12.46 15.15
CA LYS A 73 15.49 12.69 16.47
C LYS A 73 16.48 11.58 16.82
N SER A 74 17.47 11.91 17.63
CA SER A 74 18.40 10.93 18.22
C SER A 74 17.72 10.20 19.38
N ILE A 75 17.83 8.87 19.43
CA ILE A 75 17.31 8.03 20.52
C ILE A 75 18.42 7.07 20.96
N ALA A 76 18.98 7.31 22.16
CA ALA A 76 20.10 6.55 22.67
C ALA A 76 19.79 5.04 22.86
N GLY A 77 18.58 4.70 23.33
CA GLY A 77 18.15 3.32 23.54
C GLY A 77 18.15 2.46 22.26
N PHE A 78 18.00 3.07 21.10
CA PHE A 78 18.06 2.41 19.80
C PHE A 78 19.40 2.63 19.06
N LYS A 79 20.37 3.27 19.68
CA LYS A 79 21.65 3.67 19.06
C LYS A 79 21.45 4.51 17.79
N LEU A 80 20.36 5.27 17.75
CA LEU A 80 19.90 6.04 16.59
C LEU A 80 20.32 7.50 16.76
N ARG A 81 20.93 8.06 15.71
CA ARG A 81 21.22 9.49 15.61
C ARG A 81 20.30 10.17 14.61
N GLU A 82 20.08 11.45 14.80
CA GLU A 82 19.36 12.28 13.83
C GLU A 82 19.97 12.16 12.43
N ASN A 83 19.12 12.18 11.41
CA ASN A 83 19.48 12.00 9.99
C ASN A 83 20.00 10.62 9.58
N MET A 84 20.07 9.63 10.47
CA MET A 84 20.39 8.27 10.07
C MET A 84 19.28 7.66 9.22
N PRO A 85 19.61 6.97 8.11
CA PRO A 85 18.62 6.30 7.27
C PRO A 85 18.09 5.06 8.00
N ILE A 86 16.76 4.94 8.12
CA ILE A 86 16.09 3.87 8.89
C ILE A 86 14.93 3.19 8.17
N GLY A 87 14.58 3.64 6.99
CA GLY A 87 13.48 3.06 6.26
C GLY A 87 13.41 3.53 4.82
N VAL A 88 12.46 2.96 4.12
CA VAL A 88 12.21 3.22 2.71
C VAL A 88 10.71 3.44 2.48
N LYS A 89 10.36 4.46 1.72
CA LYS A 89 8.97 4.81 1.40
C LYS A 89 8.79 5.13 -0.07
N VAL A 90 7.66 4.72 -0.62
CA VAL A 90 7.22 5.12 -1.96
C VAL A 90 5.77 5.58 -1.93
N THR A 91 5.46 6.62 -2.70
CA THR A 91 4.09 7.11 -2.88
C THR A 91 3.70 6.95 -4.34
N LEU A 92 2.67 6.17 -4.59
CA LEU A 92 2.12 5.91 -5.90
C LEU A 92 0.85 6.72 -6.13
N ARG A 93 0.73 7.34 -7.32
CA ARG A 93 -0.43 8.13 -7.75
C ARG A 93 -0.78 7.80 -9.20
N GLY A 94 -1.98 8.19 -9.61
CA GLY A 94 -2.42 8.05 -11.00
C GLY A 94 -2.45 6.60 -11.47
N GLU A 95 -2.00 6.32 -12.68
CA GLU A 95 -2.08 4.99 -13.27
C GLU A 95 -1.20 3.96 -12.57
N ARG A 96 0.00 4.35 -12.11
CA ARG A 96 0.89 3.46 -11.36
C ARG A 96 0.25 2.94 -10.08
N MET A 97 -0.54 3.76 -9.42
CA MET A 97 -1.32 3.39 -8.24
C MET A 97 -2.33 2.29 -8.58
N TYR A 98 -3.08 2.45 -9.68
CA TYR A 98 -4.07 1.44 -10.10
C TYR A 98 -3.41 0.13 -10.55
N TYR A 99 -2.28 0.17 -11.26
CA TYR A 99 -1.52 -1.03 -11.59
C TYR A 99 -1.04 -1.77 -10.35
N PHE A 100 -0.53 -1.04 -9.36
CA PHE A 100 -0.10 -1.64 -8.10
C PHE A 100 -1.27 -2.27 -7.34
N LEU A 101 -2.41 -1.60 -7.25
CA LEU A 101 -3.60 -2.13 -6.56
C LEU A 101 -4.18 -3.36 -7.26
N ASP A 102 -4.22 -3.36 -8.58
CA ASP A 102 -4.67 -4.51 -9.36
C ASP A 102 -3.78 -5.74 -9.09
N LYS A 103 -2.48 -5.56 -9.10
CA LYS A 103 -1.52 -6.60 -8.73
C LYS A 103 -1.69 -7.04 -7.26
N LEU A 104 -1.82 -6.10 -6.35
CA LEU A 104 -1.97 -6.37 -4.91
C LEU A 104 -3.20 -7.23 -4.64
N PHE A 105 -4.37 -6.86 -5.17
CA PHE A 105 -5.62 -7.55 -4.88
C PHE A 105 -5.75 -8.90 -5.58
N ASN A 106 -5.34 -8.99 -6.83
CA ASN A 106 -5.57 -10.17 -7.66
C ASN A 106 -4.43 -11.19 -7.65
N VAL A 107 -3.20 -10.76 -7.39
CA VAL A 107 -2.01 -11.61 -7.46
C VAL A 107 -1.33 -11.79 -6.12
N THR A 108 -1.06 -10.68 -5.42
CA THR A 108 -0.21 -10.70 -4.22
C THR A 108 -0.95 -11.22 -2.99
N LEU A 109 -2.14 -10.70 -2.69
CA LEU A 109 -2.90 -11.11 -1.50
C LEU A 109 -3.29 -12.60 -1.52
N PRO A 110 -3.73 -13.21 -2.65
CA PRO A 110 -3.99 -14.63 -2.69
C PRO A 110 -2.77 -15.52 -2.42
N ARG A 111 -1.55 -15.00 -2.58
CA ARG A 111 -0.29 -15.71 -2.30
C ARG A 111 0.13 -15.64 -0.83
N VAL A 112 -0.53 -14.83 -0.03
CA VAL A 112 -0.26 -14.76 1.42
C VAL A 112 -0.60 -16.10 2.06
N ARG A 113 0.31 -16.63 2.87
CA ARG A 113 0.14 -17.90 3.58
C ARG A 113 -1.05 -17.81 4.53
N ASP A 114 -1.93 -18.82 4.49
CA ASP A 114 -3.16 -18.89 5.32
C ASP A 114 -4.06 -17.64 5.18
N PHE A 115 -4.16 -17.11 3.97
CA PHE A 115 -4.96 -15.92 3.70
C PHE A 115 -6.46 -16.18 3.93
N ARG A 116 -7.07 -15.43 4.84
CA ARG A 116 -8.50 -15.48 5.18
C ARG A 116 -9.25 -14.19 4.88
N GLY A 117 -8.63 -13.29 4.15
CA GLY A 117 -9.12 -11.94 3.90
C GLY A 117 -8.37 -10.88 4.72
N VAL A 118 -8.49 -9.64 4.29
CA VAL A 118 -7.91 -8.48 4.99
C VAL A 118 -8.86 -7.96 6.07
N SER A 119 -8.31 -7.38 7.13
CA SER A 119 -9.10 -6.86 8.25
C SER A 119 -10.10 -5.79 7.81
N THR A 120 -11.34 -5.89 8.29
CA THR A 120 -12.38 -4.88 8.09
C THR A 120 -12.28 -3.70 9.06
N LYS A 121 -11.39 -3.77 10.06
CA LYS A 121 -11.23 -2.78 11.14
C LYS A 121 -10.00 -1.89 10.97
N ALA A 122 -9.26 -2.00 9.88
CA ALA A 122 -8.01 -1.27 9.66
C ALA A 122 -8.21 0.10 8.99
N PHE A 123 -9.35 0.73 9.20
CA PHE A 123 -9.65 2.09 8.79
C PHE A 123 -9.32 3.09 9.91
N ASP A 124 -9.03 4.33 9.53
CA ASP A 124 -8.61 5.41 10.45
C ASP A 124 -9.75 6.33 10.94
N GLY A 125 -10.99 6.06 10.58
CA GLY A 125 -12.15 6.91 10.85
C GLY A 125 -12.40 7.99 9.79
N ARG A 126 -11.50 8.14 8.82
CA ARG A 126 -11.58 9.12 7.73
C ARG A 126 -11.50 8.50 6.33
N GLY A 127 -11.77 7.22 6.24
CA GLY A 127 -11.78 6.50 4.97
C GLY A 127 -10.41 6.09 4.44
N ASN A 128 -9.34 6.18 5.19
CA ASN A 128 -8.05 5.63 4.81
C ASN A 128 -7.89 4.21 5.36
N TYR A 129 -7.24 3.34 4.61
CA TYR A 129 -7.05 1.95 4.97
C TYR A 129 -5.56 1.60 5.06
N THR A 130 -5.17 0.85 6.09
CA THR A 130 -3.80 0.40 6.28
C THR A 130 -3.72 -1.12 6.30
N LEU A 131 -2.85 -1.68 5.46
CA LEU A 131 -2.59 -3.10 5.34
C LEU A 131 -1.14 -3.40 5.71
N GLY A 132 -0.91 -4.21 6.74
CA GLY A 132 0.40 -4.74 7.09
C GLY A 132 0.66 -6.07 6.38
N LEU A 133 1.76 -6.18 5.68
CA LEU A 133 2.27 -7.41 5.08
C LEU A 133 3.52 -7.87 5.84
N LYS A 134 3.57 -9.17 6.16
CA LYS A 134 4.69 -9.72 6.94
C LYS A 134 5.93 -10.02 6.10
N GLU A 135 5.74 -10.27 4.80
CA GLU A 135 6.78 -10.78 3.91
C GLU A 135 6.71 -10.09 2.55
N GLN A 136 7.86 -9.63 2.02
CA GLN A 136 7.95 -9.11 0.65
C GLN A 136 7.91 -10.21 -0.43
N LEU A 137 8.15 -11.46 -0.04
CA LEU A 137 8.22 -12.63 -0.95
C LEU A 137 6.89 -12.97 -1.64
N ILE A 138 5.78 -12.43 -1.13
CA ILE A 138 4.46 -12.60 -1.75
C ILE A 138 4.33 -11.87 -3.09
N PHE A 139 5.19 -10.89 -3.36
CA PHE A 139 5.22 -10.19 -4.64
C PHE A 139 5.95 -11.01 -5.70
N PRO A 140 5.36 -11.21 -6.89
CA PRO A 140 5.93 -12.06 -7.94
C PRO A 140 7.26 -11.54 -8.50
N GLU A 141 7.53 -10.23 -8.35
CA GLU A 141 8.77 -9.60 -8.82
C GLU A 141 9.98 -9.90 -7.93
N ILE A 142 9.75 -10.41 -6.73
CA ILE A 142 10.81 -10.71 -5.76
C ILE A 142 11.21 -12.17 -5.91
N GLU A 143 12.45 -12.39 -6.32
CA GLU A 143 13.05 -13.72 -6.41
C GLU A 143 13.61 -14.13 -5.05
N TYR A 144 13.22 -15.32 -4.55
CA TYR A 144 13.62 -15.83 -3.24
C TYR A 144 15.15 -15.88 -3.05
N ASP A 145 15.88 -16.28 -4.09
CA ASP A 145 17.33 -16.45 -4.04
C ASP A 145 18.11 -15.13 -3.94
N LYS A 146 17.46 -14.00 -4.26
CA LYS A 146 18.07 -12.66 -4.22
C LYS A 146 17.74 -11.89 -2.94
N VAL A 147 16.86 -12.44 -2.10
CA VAL A 147 16.43 -11.79 -0.87
C VAL A 147 17.44 -12.02 0.25
N ASP A 148 18.00 -10.94 0.77
CA ASP A 148 18.91 -10.95 1.90
C ASP A 148 18.20 -11.31 3.22
N LYS A 149 17.05 -10.68 3.47
CA LYS A 149 16.24 -10.88 4.68
C LYS A 149 14.76 -10.70 4.38
N VAL A 150 13.92 -11.52 4.99
CA VAL A 150 12.46 -11.31 4.95
C VAL A 150 12.11 -10.06 5.73
N ARG A 151 11.40 -9.12 5.08
CA ARG A 151 10.96 -7.85 5.65
C ARG A 151 9.46 -7.65 5.42
N GLY A 152 8.80 -7.15 6.45
CA GLY A 152 7.43 -6.70 6.34
C GLY A 152 7.34 -5.30 5.75
N MET A 153 6.15 -4.93 5.33
CA MET A 153 5.84 -3.58 4.85
C MET A 153 4.42 -3.18 5.18
N ASP A 154 4.19 -1.89 5.26
CA ASP A 154 2.87 -1.29 5.45
C ASP A 154 2.42 -0.63 4.16
N ILE A 155 1.19 -0.92 3.74
CA ILE A 155 0.55 -0.33 2.56
C ILE A 155 -0.62 0.50 3.05
N VAL A 156 -0.55 1.81 2.83
CA VAL A 156 -1.62 2.74 3.20
C VAL A 156 -2.33 3.20 1.95
N ILE A 157 -3.62 2.93 1.86
CA ILE A 157 -4.50 3.37 0.78
C ILE A 157 -5.23 4.61 1.26
N VAL A 158 -4.89 5.76 0.67
CA VAL A 158 -5.52 7.05 0.99
C VAL A 158 -6.63 7.33 0.00
N THR A 159 -7.83 7.57 0.52
CA THR A 159 -9.01 7.88 -0.28
C THR A 159 -9.54 9.28 0.00
N THR A 160 -10.43 9.76 -0.85
CA THR A 160 -11.16 11.02 -0.63
C THR A 160 -12.49 10.82 0.10
N ALA A 161 -12.79 9.59 0.55
CA ALA A 161 -13.98 9.28 1.32
C ALA A 161 -14.02 10.08 2.63
N LYS A 162 -15.20 10.46 3.05
CA LYS A 162 -15.41 11.16 4.33
C LYS A 162 -15.60 10.20 5.50
N THR A 163 -16.13 9.02 5.22
CA THR A 163 -16.42 7.98 6.20
C THR A 163 -15.76 6.66 5.83
N ASP A 164 -15.55 5.80 6.82
CA ASP A 164 -14.98 4.47 6.61
C ASP A 164 -15.92 3.57 5.80
N GLU A 165 -17.23 3.78 5.90
CA GLU A 165 -18.23 3.02 5.14
C GLU A 165 -18.13 3.28 3.65
N GLU A 166 -17.99 4.55 3.25
CA GLU A 166 -17.79 4.93 1.84
C GLU A 166 -16.51 4.30 1.28
N SER A 167 -15.42 4.38 2.05
CA SER A 167 -14.13 3.81 1.64
C SER A 167 -14.18 2.28 1.57
N ARG A 168 -14.82 1.64 2.54
CA ARG A 168 -14.99 0.19 2.56
C ARG A 168 -15.73 -0.32 1.34
N GLU A 169 -16.81 0.37 0.98
CA GLU A 169 -17.57 0.02 -0.22
C GLU A 169 -16.76 0.24 -1.49
N LEU A 170 -16.05 1.37 -1.59
CA LEU A 170 -15.13 1.64 -2.70
C LEU A 170 -14.11 0.52 -2.88
N LEU A 171 -13.41 0.14 -1.81
CA LEU A 171 -12.39 -0.90 -1.84
C LEU A 171 -12.98 -2.29 -2.14
N ASN A 172 -14.16 -2.58 -1.61
CA ASN A 172 -14.87 -3.84 -1.88
C ASN A 172 -15.21 -3.97 -3.38
N GLN A 173 -15.74 -2.92 -4.00
CA GLN A 173 -16.06 -2.92 -5.43
C GLN A 173 -14.80 -2.95 -6.32
N LEU A 174 -13.68 -2.41 -5.86
CA LEU A 174 -12.38 -2.55 -6.53
C LEU A 174 -11.82 -3.99 -6.45
N GLY A 175 -12.41 -4.85 -5.63
CA GLY A 175 -12.03 -6.25 -5.52
C GLY A 175 -11.12 -6.56 -4.32
N MET A 176 -11.07 -5.69 -3.32
CA MET A 176 -10.31 -5.96 -2.11
C MET A 176 -10.94 -7.12 -1.32
N PRO A 177 -10.19 -8.20 -1.02
CA PRO A 177 -10.73 -9.39 -0.36
C PRO A 177 -10.83 -9.19 1.15
N PHE A 178 -11.89 -8.57 1.62
CA PHE A 178 -12.15 -8.44 3.06
C PHE A 178 -12.49 -9.77 3.72
N ALA A 179 -12.06 -9.95 4.96
CA ALA A 179 -12.48 -11.08 5.78
C ALA A 179 -14.01 -11.00 6.05
N LYS A 180 -14.67 -12.15 5.97
CA LYS A 180 -16.09 -12.29 6.26
C LYS A 180 -16.36 -12.31 7.76
#